data_bd9e2268bc85f128b9c934f675e8f268
#
_entry.id   bd9e2268bc85f128b9c934f675e8f268
#
_cell.length_a   1.000
_cell.length_b   1.000
_cell.length_c   1.000
_cell.angle_alpha   90.00
_cell.angle_beta   90.00
_cell.angle_gamma   90.00
#
_symmetry.space_group_name_H-M   'P 1'
#
loop_
_entity.id
_entity.type
_entity.pdbx_description
1 polymer ?
#
loop_
_entity_poly.entity_id
_entity_poly.type
_entity_poly.pdbx_seq_one_letter_code
_entity_poly.pdbx_strand_id
1 'polypeptide(L)'
;MSVPEGEVSQQVIPRRFAGRIGYKFMNLRHKSIYENMAKVLELKPEDDLLEVACGNGYFLKRYASYVHSVAGLDLSELAVKLATKKNKDRVTAGTAEFVCGEASQLPWEDNRFSAATCMGSFSCFPMPLDTLKEIYRVLSPAGRAVISIDWNTEDRIDRSKEAERYGHQTWSEANVRNMFKVAGFSCISITYTKGHRTSKMMMVHVRKR
;
A
#
# COMPACT_ATOMS: atom_id res chain seq x y z
N MET A 1 -14.15 19.88 -10.48
CA MET A 1 -12.83 20.51 -10.33
C MET A 1 -11.80 19.47 -10.70
N SER A 2 -11.14 19.66 -11.83
CA SER A 2 -10.04 18.80 -12.30
C SER A 2 -8.85 19.00 -11.35
N VAL A 3 -8.38 17.92 -10.74
CA VAL A 3 -7.12 17.90 -9.99
C VAL A 3 -6.00 18.11 -11.01
N PRO A 4 -5.05 19.05 -10.81
CA PRO A 4 -3.92 19.19 -11.72
C PRO A 4 -3.10 17.91 -11.68
N GLU A 5 -2.68 17.41 -12.83
CA GLU A 5 -1.68 16.35 -12.97
C GLU A 5 -0.37 16.84 -12.36
N GLY A 6 -0.15 16.49 -11.09
CA GLY A 6 1.05 16.87 -10.35
C GLY A 6 2.08 15.75 -10.44
N GLU A 7 3.27 16.07 -10.93
CA GLU A 7 4.43 15.20 -10.80
C GLU A 7 4.61 14.78 -9.34
N VAL A 8 4.73 13.47 -9.11
CA VAL A 8 5.06 12.94 -7.78
C VAL A 8 6.35 13.58 -7.30
N SER A 9 6.29 14.31 -6.19
CA SER A 9 7.47 14.98 -5.65
C SER A 9 8.61 13.99 -5.48
N GLN A 10 9.72 14.21 -6.16
CA GLN A 10 10.91 13.34 -6.13
C GLN A 10 11.47 13.12 -4.72
N GLN A 11 11.08 13.93 -3.75
CA GLN A 11 11.48 13.82 -2.35
C GLN A 11 10.81 12.65 -1.61
N VAL A 12 9.71 12.10 -2.14
CA VAL A 12 9.00 10.95 -1.58
C VAL A 12 9.62 9.62 -2.02
N ILE A 13 10.36 9.64 -3.14
CA ILE A 13 11.00 8.45 -3.70
C ILE A 13 12.41 8.31 -3.14
N PRO A 14 12.69 7.27 -2.31
CA PRO A 14 14.04 7.05 -1.78
C PRO A 14 15.04 6.77 -2.91
N ARG A 15 16.01 7.66 -3.08
CA ARG A 15 17.07 7.52 -4.08
C ARG A 15 18.42 7.34 -3.38
N ARG A 16 19.30 6.41 -3.84
CA ARG A 16 20.67 6.16 -3.39
C ARG A 16 20.83 5.56 -1.97
N PHE A 17 22.05 5.66 -1.43
CA PHE A 17 22.50 5.06 -0.16
C PHE A 17 21.69 5.54 1.07
N ALA A 18 21.33 6.81 1.13
CA ALA A 18 20.48 7.36 2.19
C ALA A 18 19.10 6.67 2.27
N GLY A 19 18.54 6.25 1.13
CA GLY A 19 17.29 5.49 1.10
C GLY A 19 17.41 4.12 1.78
N ARG A 20 18.55 3.44 1.66
CA ARG A 20 18.77 2.12 2.31
C ARG A 20 18.78 2.21 3.84
N ILE A 21 19.37 3.27 4.40
CA ILE A 21 19.37 3.52 5.85
C ILE A 21 17.96 3.90 6.30
N GLY A 22 17.28 4.78 5.55
CA GLY A 22 15.89 5.17 5.81
C GLY A 22 14.95 3.97 5.91
N TYR A 23 15.06 2.99 5.01
CA TYR A 23 14.25 1.77 5.05
C TYR A 23 14.45 0.92 6.31
N LYS A 24 15.68 0.85 6.87
CA LYS A 24 15.92 0.10 8.12
C LYS A 24 15.17 0.72 9.30
N PHE A 25 15.26 2.03 9.46
CA PHE A 25 14.54 2.75 10.52
C PHE A 25 13.02 2.69 10.32
N MET A 26 12.56 2.85 9.08
CA MET A 26 11.14 2.75 8.74
C MET A 26 10.56 1.38 9.12
N ASN A 27 11.24 0.29 8.79
CA ASN A 27 10.78 -1.07 9.09
C ASN A 27 10.60 -1.30 10.60
N LEU A 28 11.54 -0.80 11.42
CA LEU A 28 11.43 -0.92 12.88
C LEU A 28 10.25 -0.14 13.44
N ARG A 29 10.04 1.06 12.93
CA ARG A 29 8.95 1.94 13.38
C ARG A 29 7.57 1.46 12.93
N HIS A 30 7.47 0.75 11.81
CA HIS A 30 6.21 0.24 11.26
C HIS A 30 5.85 -1.18 11.72
N LYS A 31 6.64 -1.80 12.58
CA LYS A 31 6.43 -3.20 12.97
C LYS A 31 5.01 -3.48 13.49
N SER A 32 4.50 -2.65 14.40
CA SER A 32 3.15 -2.82 14.96
C SER A 32 2.04 -2.58 13.92
N ILE A 33 2.28 -1.69 12.96
CA ILE A 33 1.35 -1.44 11.87
C ILE A 33 1.29 -2.66 10.94
N TYR A 34 2.44 -3.24 10.59
CA TYR A 34 2.51 -4.47 9.80
C TYR A 34 1.77 -5.64 10.47
N GLU A 35 1.93 -5.79 11.79
CA GLU A 35 1.25 -6.83 12.56
C GLU A 35 -0.27 -6.64 12.54
N ASN A 36 -0.74 -5.41 12.70
CA ASN A 36 -2.16 -5.09 12.58
C ASN A 36 -2.70 -5.35 11.17
N MET A 37 -1.97 -4.95 10.13
CA MET A 37 -2.39 -5.19 8.75
C MET A 37 -2.51 -6.67 8.45
N ALA A 38 -1.51 -7.47 8.82
CA ALA A 38 -1.52 -8.91 8.59
C ALA A 38 -2.67 -9.59 9.35
N LYS A 39 -2.95 -9.14 10.58
CA LYS A 39 -4.08 -9.64 11.38
C LYS A 39 -5.42 -9.31 10.73
N VAL A 40 -5.61 -8.07 10.26
CA VAL A 40 -6.86 -7.64 9.61
C VAL A 40 -7.04 -8.31 8.25
N LEU A 41 -5.95 -8.57 7.53
CA LEU A 41 -5.97 -9.33 6.27
C LEU A 41 -6.35 -10.80 6.45
N GLU A 42 -6.21 -11.35 7.68
CA GLU A 42 -6.50 -12.77 7.94
C GLU A 42 -5.78 -13.68 6.91
N LEU A 43 -4.44 -13.51 6.79
CA LEU A 43 -3.63 -14.21 5.79
C LEU A 43 -3.77 -15.73 5.91
N LYS A 44 -3.88 -16.41 4.77
CA LYS A 44 -4.07 -17.84 4.66
C LYS A 44 -2.98 -18.50 3.80
N PRO A 45 -2.68 -19.78 4.01
CA PRO A 45 -1.65 -20.49 3.23
C PRO A 45 -1.88 -20.49 1.72
N GLU A 46 -3.13 -20.44 1.28
CA GLU A 46 -3.52 -20.38 -0.12
C GLU A 46 -3.49 -19.00 -0.76
N ASP A 47 -3.22 -17.94 0.02
CA ASP A 47 -3.24 -16.58 -0.50
C ASP A 47 -2.10 -16.28 -1.48
N ASP A 48 -2.47 -15.61 -2.56
CA ASP A 48 -1.57 -14.84 -3.39
C ASP A 48 -1.66 -13.38 -2.95
N LEU A 49 -0.60 -12.87 -2.30
CA LEU A 49 -0.57 -11.58 -1.61
C LEU A 49 0.14 -10.51 -2.44
N LEU A 50 -0.57 -9.40 -2.72
CA LEU A 50 -0.01 -8.19 -3.34
C LEU A 50 0.27 -7.11 -2.30
N GLU A 51 1.42 -6.44 -2.39
CA GLU A 51 1.68 -5.17 -1.71
C GLU A 51 1.95 -4.05 -2.73
N VAL A 52 1.05 -3.06 -2.78
CA VAL A 52 1.20 -1.85 -3.61
C VAL A 52 2.02 -0.82 -2.83
N ALA A 53 3.03 -0.23 -3.48
CA ALA A 53 4.08 0.59 -2.87
C ALA A 53 4.85 -0.19 -1.78
N CYS A 54 5.39 -1.35 -2.17
CA CYS A 54 5.99 -2.34 -1.27
C CYS A 54 7.33 -1.90 -0.65
N GLY A 55 7.89 -0.78 -1.08
CA GLY A 55 9.17 -0.30 -0.61
C GLY A 55 10.26 -1.37 -0.78
N ASN A 56 10.98 -1.66 0.30
CA ASN A 56 12.04 -2.68 0.26
C ASN A 56 11.54 -4.13 0.49
N GLY A 57 10.24 -4.38 0.35
CA GLY A 57 9.62 -5.71 0.48
C GLY A 57 9.71 -6.32 1.89
N TYR A 58 9.74 -5.50 2.92
CA TYR A 58 9.89 -6.01 4.29
C TYR A 58 8.62 -6.70 4.80
N PHE A 59 7.45 -6.14 4.53
CA PHE A 59 6.18 -6.75 4.89
C PHE A 59 6.02 -8.11 4.20
N LEU A 60 6.23 -8.14 2.89
CA LEU A 60 6.16 -9.39 2.12
C LEU A 60 7.15 -10.45 2.62
N LYS A 61 8.42 -10.07 2.92
CA LYS A 61 9.40 -11.00 3.51
C LYS A 61 8.94 -11.56 4.85
N ARG A 62 8.35 -10.72 5.70
CA ARG A 62 7.92 -11.09 7.05
C ARG A 62 6.77 -12.10 7.01
N TYR A 63 5.83 -11.93 6.08
CA TYR A 63 4.60 -12.73 6.00
C TYR A 63 4.61 -13.77 4.87
N ALA A 64 5.67 -13.83 4.08
CA ALA A 64 5.78 -14.75 2.96
C ALA A 64 5.57 -16.23 3.34
N SER A 65 5.95 -16.65 4.54
CA SER A 65 5.77 -18.04 5.01
C SER A 65 4.32 -18.40 5.35
N TYR A 66 3.44 -17.42 5.42
CA TYR A 66 2.02 -17.61 5.75
C TYR A 66 1.12 -17.68 4.51
N VAL A 67 1.68 -17.52 3.31
CA VAL A 67 0.93 -17.40 2.06
C VAL A 67 1.58 -18.21 0.94
N HIS A 68 0.81 -18.53 -0.10
CA HIS A 68 1.28 -19.26 -1.27
C HIS A 68 2.33 -18.46 -2.04
N SER A 69 1.99 -17.28 -2.49
CA SER A 69 2.90 -16.39 -3.22
C SER A 69 2.80 -14.93 -2.77
N VAL A 70 3.81 -14.13 -3.13
CA VAL A 70 3.84 -12.70 -2.86
C VAL A 70 4.22 -11.91 -4.11
N ALA A 71 3.57 -10.76 -4.31
CA ALA A 71 3.96 -9.80 -5.34
C ALA A 71 4.06 -8.40 -4.76
N GLY A 72 4.99 -7.60 -5.27
CA GLY A 72 5.18 -6.22 -4.83
C GLY A 72 5.40 -5.28 -5.99
N LEU A 73 4.74 -4.11 -5.94
CA LEU A 73 4.98 -3.03 -6.88
C LEU A 73 5.48 -1.81 -6.13
N ASP A 74 6.46 -1.13 -6.69
CA ASP A 74 6.92 0.18 -6.18
C ASP A 74 7.41 1.05 -7.35
N LEU A 75 7.23 2.36 -7.23
CA LEU A 75 7.68 3.32 -8.24
C LEU A 75 9.22 3.47 -8.26
N SER A 76 9.90 3.10 -7.18
CA SER A 76 11.34 3.22 -7.01
C SER A 76 12.08 1.95 -7.45
N GLU A 77 12.89 2.04 -8.50
CA GLU A 77 13.79 0.94 -8.90
C GLU A 77 14.70 0.47 -7.76
N LEU A 78 15.15 1.39 -6.89
CA LEU A 78 15.96 1.03 -5.73
C LEU A 78 15.15 0.19 -4.75
N ALA A 79 13.89 0.54 -4.51
CA ALA A 79 12.99 -0.21 -3.65
C ALA A 79 12.80 -1.63 -4.19
N VAL A 80 12.47 -1.76 -5.47
CA VAL A 80 12.29 -3.05 -6.16
C VAL A 80 13.55 -3.91 -6.09
N LYS A 81 14.74 -3.36 -6.37
CA LYS A 81 16.02 -4.07 -6.22
C LYS A 81 16.25 -4.58 -4.80
N LEU A 82 15.91 -3.78 -3.79
CA LEU A 82 16.05 -4.17 -2.40
C LEU A 82 15.02 -5.24 -2.00
N ALA A 83 13.78 -5.12 -2.49
CA ALA A 83 12.71 -6.09 -2.26
C ALA A 83 13.05 -7.46 -2.86
N THR A 84 13.48 -7.48 -4.12
CA THR A 84 13.95 -8.71 -4.82
C THR A 84 15.09 -9.37 -4.07
N LYS A 85 16.11 -8.58 -3.68
CA LYS A 85 17.25 -9.11 -2.92
C LYS A 85 16.83 -9.70 -1.58
N LYS A 86 15.93 -9.03 -0.85
CA LYS A 86 15.46 -9.46 0.46
C LYS A 86 14.64 -10.74 0.40
N ASN A 87 13.91 -10.95 -0.70
CA ASN A 87 13.06 -12.11 -0.92
C ASN A 87 13.67 -13.12 -1.91
N LYS A 88 15.00 -13.09 -2.10
CA LYS A 88 15.72 -13.85 -3.13
C LYS A 88 15.30 -15.33 -3.21
N ASP A 89 15.18 -16.01 -2.07
CA ASP A 89 14.87 -17.45 -2.03
C ASP A 89 13.51 -17.73 -2.69
N ARG A 90 12.50 -16.92 -2.40
CA ARG A 90 11.16 -17.05 -2.99
C ARG A 90 11.11 -16.60 -4.45
N VAL A 91 11.89 -15.57 -4.82
CA VAL A 91 12.04 -15.16 -6.23
C VAL A 91 12.65 -16.30 -7.05
N THR A 92 13.70 -16.94 -6.54
CA THR A 92 14.32 -18.11 -7.20
C THR A 92 13.36 -19.30 -7.28
N ALA A 93 12.50 -19.49 -6.27
CA ALA A 93 11.48 -20.53 -6.26
C ALA A 93 10.23 -20.21 -7.11
N GLY A 94 10.16 -19.03 -7.75
CA GLY A 94 9.00 -18.59 -8.54
C GLY A 94 7.76 -18.23 -7.72
N THR A 95 7.91 -18.04 -6.39
CA THR A 95 6.80 -17.71 -5.49
C THR A 95 6.86 -16.26 -4.94
N ALA A 96 7.72 -15.43 -5.54
CA ALA A 96 7.76 -13.99 -5.29
C ALA A 96 8.17 -13.23 -6.56
N GLU A 97 7.52 -12.09 -6.80
CA GLU A 97 7.90 -11.17 -7.87
C GLU A 97 7.82 -9.71 -7.40
N PHE A 98 8.69 -8.86 -7.97
CA PHE A 98 8.73 -7.43 -7.65
C PHE A 98 8.89 -6.62 -8.92
N VAL A 99 7.98 -5.67 -9.15
CA VAL A 99 7.91 -4.89 -10.38
C VAL A 99 8.03 -3.39 -10.08
N CYS A 100 8.79 -2.68 -10.91
CA CYS A 100 8.85 -1.23 -10.88
C CYS A 100 7.73 -0.67 -11.77
N GLY A 101 6.84 0.14 -11.20
CA GLY A 101 5.68 0.67 -11.93
C GLY A 101 4.79 1.57 -11.09
N GLU A 102 3.78 2.13 -11.75
CA GLU A 102 2.79 3.01 -11.15
C GLU A 102 1.61 2.21 -10.58
N ALA A 103 1.13 2.63 -9.40
CA ALA A 103 0.03 1.97 -8.72
C ALA A 103 -1.32 2.11 -9.44
N SER A 104 -1.47 3.12 -10.30
CA SER A 104 -2.64 3.34 -11.15
C SER A 104 -2.67 2.45 -12.40
N GLN A 105 -1.64 1.59 -12.61
CA GLN A 105 -1.51 0.72 -13.76
C GLN A 105 -0.75 -0.56 -13.38
N LEU A 106 -1.43 -1.46 -12.67
CA LEU A 106 -0.82 -2.70 -12.17
C LEU A 106 -0.55 -3.69 -13.30
N PRO A 107 0.67 -4.27 -13.42
CA PRO A 107 1.05 -5.12 -14.54
C PRO A 107 0.54 -6.57 -14.44
N TRP A 108 -0.44 -6.83 -13.64
CA TRP A 108 -1.02 -8.15 -13.43
C TRP A 108 -2.42 -8.25 -14.02
N GLU A 109 -2.80 -9.47 -14.37
CA GLU A 109 -4.12 -9.79 -14.92
C GLU A 109 -5.23 -9.63 -13.87
N ASP A 110 -6.46 -9.56 -14.35
CA ASP A 110 -7.66 -9.54 -13.53
C ASP A 110 -7.72 -10.77 -12.62
N ASN A 111 -8.17 -10.58 -11.40
CA ASN A 111 -8.42 -11.67 -10.45
C ASN A 111 -7.19 -12.51 -10.05
N ARG A 112 -5.99 -11.94 -10.15
CA ARG A 112 -4.73 -12.64 -9.85
C ARG A 112 -4.48 -12.86 -8.36
N PHE A 113 -4.96 -11.96 -7.47
CA PHE A 113 -4.61 -11.94 -6.06
C PHE A 113 -5.82 -12.18 -5.17
N SER A 114 -5.67 -12.98 -4.09
CA SER A 114 -6.69 -13.18 -3.08
C SER A 114 -6.61 -12.16 -1.94
N ALA A 115 -5.43 -11.56 -1.73
CA ALA A 115 -5.19 -10.54 -0.72
C ALA A 115 -4.32 -9.40 -1.27
N ALA A 116 -4.63 -8.16 -0.90
CA ALA A 116 -3.81 -7.00 -1.25
C ALA A 116 -3.64 -6.04 -0.09
N THR A 117 -2.53 -5.29 -0.09
CA THR A 117 -2.28 -4.24 0.89
C THR A 117 -1.55 -3.05 0.27
N CYS A 118 -1.75 -1.87 0.88
CA CYS A 118 -0.97 -0.68 0.64
C CYS A 118 -0.76 0.05 1.97
N MET A 119 0.49 0.24 2.37
CA MET A 119 0.78 0.82 3.67
C MET A 119 1.55 2.14 3.56
N GLY A 120 0.98 3.20 4.18
CA GLY A 120 1.62 4.50 4.35
C GLY A 120 1.90 5.29 3.08
N SER A 121 1.38 4.85 1.93
CA SER A 121 1.65 5.46 0.63
C SER A 121 0.41 6.02 -0.07
N PHE A 122 -0.79 5.66 0.38
CA PHE A 122 -2.03 6.01 -0.32
C PHE A 122 -2.21 7.52 -0.53
N SER A 123 -1.84 8.32 0.47
CA SER A 123 -1.91 9.79 0.39
C SER A 123 -0.89 10.42 -0.59
N CYS A 124 0.05 9.64 -1.10
CA CYS A 124 1.08 10.08 -2.05
C CYS A 124 0.71 9.76 -3.50
N PHE A 125 -0.34 8.99 -3.75
CA PHE A 125 -0.70 8.62 -5.12
C PHE A 125 -1.32 9.80 -5.85
N PRO A 126 -0.84 10.14 -7.06
CA PRO A 126 -1.44 11.21 -7.86
C PRO A 126 -2.85 10.85 -8.33
N MET A 127 -3.10 9.55 -8.58
CA MET A 127 -4.37 9.02 -9.08
C MET A 127 -4.95 7.95 -8.13
N PRO A 128 -5.39 8.34 -6.91
CA PRO A 128 -5.78 7.37 -5.88
C PRO A 128 -7.02 6.55 -6.24
N LEU A 129 -7.98 7.13 -6.98
CA LEU A 129 -9.16 6.41 -7.44
C LEU A 129 -8.79 5.33 -8.48
N ASP A 130 -7.91 5.64 -9.43
CA ASP A 130 -7.50 4.67 -10.44
C ASP A 130 -6.62 3.58 -9.82
N THR A 131 -5.79 3.92 -8.82
CA THR A 131 -5.09 2.93 -8.00
C THR A 131 -6.07 1.97 -7.31
N LEU A 132 -7.17 2.47 -6.75
CA LEU A 132 -8.18 1.62 -6.12
C LEU A 132 -8.91 0.73 -7.13
N LYS A 133 -9.21 1.24 -8.33
CA LYS A 133 -9.80 0.44 -9.42
C LYS A 133 -8.86 -0.68 -9.86
N GLU A 134 -7.57 -0.40 -9.96
CA GLU A 134 -6.56 -1.41 -10.28
C GLU A 134 -6.44 -2.49 -9.18
N ILE A 135 -6.39 -2.08 -7.90
CA ILE A 135 -6.44 -3.03 -6.79
C ILE A 135 -7.72 -3.88 -6.85
N TYR A 136 -8.86 -3.25 -7.15
CA TYR A 136 -10.11 -3.99 -7.32
C TYR A 136 -10.04 -4.96 -8.50
N ARG A 137 -9.51 -4.53 -9.65
CA ARG A 137 -9.38 -5.35 -10.85
C ARG A 137 -8.56 -6.61 -10.61
N VAL A 138 -7.38 -6.45 -10.01
CA VAL A 138 -6.44 -7.57 -9.80
C VAL A 138 -6.83 -8.49 -8.64
N LEU A 139 -7.72 -8.06 -7.74
CA LEU A 139 -8.27 -8.94 -6.70
C LEU A 139 -9.24 -9.97 -7.30
N SER A 140 -9.12 -11.21 -6.86
CA SER A 140 -10.07 -12.28 -7.19
C SER A 140 -11.45 -12.04 -6.58
N PRO A 141 -12.54 -12.68 -7.06
CA PRO A 141 -13.82 -12.70 -6.36
C PRO A 141 -13.64 -13.13 -4.91
N ALA A 142 -14.30 -12.46 -3.99
CA ALA A 142 -14.13 -12.59 -2.53
C ALA A 142 -12.73 -12.21 -2.00
N GLY A 143 -11.83 -11.77 -2.86
CA GLY A 143 -10.52 -11.22 -2.48
C GLY A 143 -10.66 -9.99 -1.58
N ARG A 144 -9.66 -9.76 -0.76
CA ARG A 144 -9.70 -8.71 0.27
C ARG A 144 -8.48 -7.80 0.23
N ALA A 145 -8.66 -6.55 0.64
CA ALA A 145 -7.55 -5.61 0.78
C ALA A 145 -7.61 -4.83 2.10
N VAL A 146 -6.43 -4.46 2.59
CA VAL A 146 -6.28 -3.51 3.70
C VAL A 146 -5.35 -2.38 3.24
N ILE A 147 -5.86 -1.16 3.32
CA ILE A 147 -5.14 0.05 2.90
C ILE A 147 -5.05 1.00 4.09
N SER A 148 -3.85 1.43 4.46
CA SER A 148 -3.67 2.41 5.52
C SER A 148 -3.62 3.84 4.96
N ILE A 149 -4.29 4.75 5.64
CA ILE A 149 -4.33 6.17 5.30
C ILE A 149 -3.89 6.98 6.52
N ASP A 150 -2.64 7.43 6.50
CA ASP A 150 -2.03 8.22 7.58
C ASP A 150 -2.48 9.68 7.55
N TRP A 151 -2.68 10.23 6.34
CA TRP A 151 -3.04 11.61 6.13
C TRP A 151 -4.55 11.74 6.01
N ASN A 152 -5.19 11.98 7.14
CA ASN A 152 -6.64 12.12 7.23
C ASN A 152 -7.02 13.27 8.16
N THR A 153 -8.27 13.68 8.13
CA THR A 153 -8.80 14.81 8.91
C THR A 153 -9.29 14.41 10.31
N GLU A 154 -9.34 13.11 10.61
CA GLU A 154 -9.99 12.58 11.83
C GLU A 154 -9.17 12.82 13.10
N ASP A 155 -7.85 13.03 12.96
CA ASP A 155 -6.97 13.38 14.08
C ASP A 155 -6.89 14.89 14.34
N ARG A 156 -7.56 15.70 13.49
CA ARG A 156 -7.64 17.16 13.57
C ARG A 156 -6.28 17.88 13.52
N ILE A 157 -5.25 17.24 12.98
CA ILE A 157 -3.94 17.86 12.77
C ILE A 157 -3.96 18.60 11.44
N ASP A 158 -3.63 19.89 11.46
CA ASP A 158 -3.42 20.66 10.23
C ASP A 158 -2.12 20.24 9.55
N ARG A 159 -2.24 19.67 8.35
CA ARG A 159 -1.12 19.22 7.52
C ARG A 159 -1.02 19.99 6.21
N SER A 160 -1.69 21.13 6.09
CA SER A 160 -1.74 21.90 4.84
C SER A 160 -0.34 22.23 4.29
N LYS A 161 0.57 22.69 5.16
CA LYS A 161 1.96 23.01 4.77
C LYS A 161 2.75 21.78 4.30
N GLU A 162 2.56 20.63 4.95
CA GLU A 162 3.22 19.39 4.57
C GLU A 162 2.58 18.82 3.29
N ALA A 163 1.26 18.90 3.16
CA ALA A 163 0.53 18.50 1.96
C ALA A 163 1.01 19.29 0.74
N GLU A 164 1.11 20.62 0.86
CA GLU A 164 1.65 21.50 -0.18
C GLU A 164 3.10 21.15 -0.53
N ARG A 165 3.96 20.96 0.49
CA ARG A 165 5.38 20.69 0.30
C ARG A 165 5.68 19.34 -0.36
N TYR A 166 4.88 18.31 -0.05
CA TYR A 166 5.16 16.92 -0.46
C TYR A 166 4.14 16.37 -1.46
N GLY A 167 3.14 17.15 -1.86
CA GLY A 167 2.07 16.70 -2.75
C GLY A 167 1.16 15.64 -2.12
N HIS A 168 1.11 15.55 -0.77
CA HIS A 168 0.27 14.58 -0.09
C HIS A 168 -1.19 15.04 -0.07
N GLN A 169 -2.09 14.09 -0.25
CA GLN A 169 -3.52 14.32 -0.17
C GLN A 169 -4.05 13.92 1.22
N THR A 170 -4.91 14.76 1.79
CA THR A 170 -5.55 14.51 3.09
C THR A 170 -7.02 14.16 2.89
N TRP A 171 -7.49 13.12 3.55
CA TRP A 171 -8.80 12.54 3.32
C TRP A 171 -9.66 12.53 4.57
N SER A 172 -10.95 12.91 4.46
CA SER A 172 -11.96 12.59 5.47
C SER A 172 -12.43 11.14 5.33
N GLU A 173 -12.96 10.54 6.40
CA GLU A 173 -13.56 9.21 6.33
C GLU A 173 -14.65 9.12 5.26
N ALA A 174 -15.48 10.17 5.13
CA ALA A 174 -16.54 10.22 4.13
C ALA A 174 -15.98 10.17 2.70
N ASN A 175 -14.92 10.93 2.41
CA ASN A 175 -14.25 10.91 1.10
C ASN A 175 -13.64 9.53 0.81
N VAL A 176 -12.99 8.92 1.80
CA VAL A 176 -12.42 7.58 1.68
C VAL A 176 -13.51 6.57 1.34
N ARG A 177 -14.59 6.49 2.13
CA ARG A 177 -15.72 5.58 1.86
C ARG A 177 -16.29 5.75 0.46
N ASN A 178 -16.50 7.00 0.03
CA ASN A 178 -17.01 7.28 -1.31
C ASN A 178 -16.04 6.80 -2.40
N MET A 179 -14.76 7.08 -2.27
CA MET A 179 -13.73 6.70 -3.24
C MET A 179 -13.65 5.18 -3.41
N PHE A 180 -13.63 4.43 -2.30
CA PHE A 180 -13.63 2.97 -2.34
C PHE A 180 -14.91 2.40 -2.96
N LYS A 181 -16.07 3.01 -2.66
CA LYS A 181 -17.35 2.63 -3.28
C LYS A 181 -17.33 2.86 -4.79
N VAL A 182 -16.83 4.02 -5.24
CA VAL A 182 -16.71 4.35 -6.68
C VAL A 182 -15.73 3.39 -7.37
N ALA A 183 -14.69 2.93 -6.68
CA ALA A 183 -13.75 1.93 -7.20
C ALA A 183 -14.35 0.51 -7.31
N GLY A 184 -15.56 0.27 -6.80
CA GLY A 184 -16.28 -1.01 -6.90
C GLY A 184 -16.38 -1.81 -5.61
N PHE A 185 -15.71 -1.41 -4.53
CA PHE A 185 -15.79 -2.12 -3.25
C PHE A 185 -17.15 -1.89 -2.55
N SER A 186 -17.73 -2.96 -2.05
CA SER A 186 -19.07 -2.91 -1.43
C SER A 186 -19.05 -3.06 0.10
N CYS A 187 -18.09 -3.83 0.63
CA CYS A 187 -17.92 -4.02 2.07
C CYS A 187 -16.74 -3.18 2.52
N ILE A 188 -17.03 -2.01 3.12
CA ILE A 188 -15.99 -1.07 3.54
C ILE A 188 -16.06 -0.94 5.06
N SER A 189 -15.09 -1.50 5.76
CA SER A 189 -14.87 -1.31 7.19
C SER A 189 -13.68 -0.41 7.43
N ILE A 190 -13.81 0.57 8.29
CA ILE A 190 -12.72 1.47 8.68
C ILE A 190 -12.52 1.35 10.18
N THR A 191 -11.30 1.00 10.56
CA THR A 191 -10.85 1.00 11.95
C THR A 191 -9.70 2.00 12.11
N TYR A 192 -9.47 2.44 13.34
CA TYR A 192 -8.42 3.40 13.62
C TYR A 192 -7.34 2.76 14.48
N THR A 193 -6.09 3.03 14.14
CA THR A 193 -4.93 2.63 14.93
C THR A 193 -3.93 3.78 15.01
N LYS A 194 -3.00 3.69 15.95
CA LYS A 194 -1.92 4.67 16.04
C LYS A 194 -0.97 4.47 14.85
N GLY A 195 -0.90 5.48 14.00
CA GLY A 195 0.05 5.56 12.91
C GLY A 195 1.37 6.16 13.34
N HIS A 196 2.24 6.35 12.36
CA HIS A 196 3.57 6.91 12.56
C HIS A 196 3.56 8.43 12.77
N ARG A 197 2.70 9.11 12.02
CA ARG A 197 2.54 10.58 11.99
C ARG A 197 1.14 11.04 12.40
N THR A 198 0.31 10.11 12.85
CA THR A 198 -1.07 10.35 13.23
C THR A 198 -1.46 9.51 14.43
N SER A 199 -2.29 10.06 15.30
CA SER A 199 -2.90 9.29 16.40
C SER A 199 -4.05 8.40 15.92
N LYS A 200 -4.59 8.68 14.72
CA LYS A 200 -5.75 8.02 14.12
C LYS A 200 -5.50 7.66 12.64
N MET A 201 -4.60 6.72 12.39
CA MET A 201 -4.44 6.17 11.06
C MET A 201 -5.67 5.32 10.72
N MET A 202 -6.30 5.61 9.58
CA MET A 202 -7.38 4.76 9.06
C MET A 202 -6.80 3.46 8.50
N MET A 203 -7.39 2.35 8.92
CA MET A 203 -7.20 1.03 8.32
C MET A 203 -8.47 0.69 7.56
N VAL A 204 -8.44 0.82 6.26
CA VAL A 204 -9.59 0.57 5.38
C VAL A 204 -9.54 -0.88 4.93
N HIS A 205 -10.47 -1.68 5.43
CA HIS A 205 -10.63 -3.09 5.06
C HIS A 205 -11.79 -3.24 4.09
N VAL A 206 -11.56 -3.89 2.96
CA VAL A 206 -12.52 -4.07 1.88
C VAL A 206 -12.50 -5.49 1.31
N ARG A 207 -13.61 -5.87 0.67
CA ARG A 207 -13.71 -7.11 -0.11
C ARG A 207 -14.25 -6.81 -1.51
N LYS A 208 -13.74 -7.54 -2.50
CA LYS A 208 -14.32 -7.64 -3.82
C LYS A 208 -15.51 -8.60 -3.76
N ARG A 209 -16.61 -8.23 -4.41
CA ARG A 209 -17.75 -9.14 -4.63
C ARG A 209 -17.44 -10.19 -5.65
#